data_9023cff07eccd5e05b7b3aea957ee76c
#
_entry.id   9023cff07eccd5e05b7b3aea957ee76c
#
_cell.length_a   1.000
_cell.length_b   1.000
_cell.length_c   1.000
_cell.angle_alpha   90.00
_cell.angle_beta   90.00
_cell.angle_gamma   90.00
#
_symmetry.space_group_name_H-M   'P 1'
#
loop_
_entity.id
_entity.type
_entity.pdbx_description
1 polymer ?
#
loop_
_entity_poly.entity_id
_entity_poly.type
_entity_poly.pdbx_seq_one_letter_code
_entity_poly.pdbx_strand_id
1 'polypeptide(L)'
;MNNSVKTDDIIFNFFKQICDEKNDKKCVELGNQWINAMESNLNNMEKNLDEKDKIKHKDDIQSNRNHLNNLKGKNSSEWREYATKCMIEILDNKV
;
A
#
# COMPACT_ATOMS: atom_id res chain seq x y z
N MET A 1 -7.67 -3.88 22.58
CA MET A 1 -7.52 -2.92 21.49
C MET A 1 -7.13 -3.63 20.20
N ASN A 2 -7.77 -3.30 19.13
CA ASN A 2 -7.62 -4.00 17.87
C ASN A 2 -6.39 -3.51 17.11
N ASN A 3 -5.48 -4.42 16.78
CA ASN A 3 -4.26 -4.09 16.03
C ASN A 3 -4.56 -3.53 14.64
N SER A 4 -5.65 -3.95 14.02
CA SER A 4 -6.01 -3.46 12.69
C SER A 4 -6.38 -1.97 12.68
N VAL A 5 -7.01 -1.46 13.74
CA VAL A 5 -7.32 -0.03 13.86
C VAL A 5 -6.02 0.79 13.89
N LYS A 6 -5.03 0.33 14.64
CA LYS A 6 -3.73 1.00 14.73
C LYS A 6 -3.00 0.97 13.39
N THR A 7 -3.07 -0.15 12.68
CA THR A 7 -2.46 -0.30 11.35
C THR A 7 -3.12 0.64 10.35
N ASP A 8 -4.46 0.73 10.37
CA ASP A 8 -5.20 1.64 9.50
C ASP A 8 -4.81 3.10 9.74
N ASP A 9 -4.61 3.49 10.99
CA ASP A 9 -4.19 4.84 11.33
C ASP A 9 -2.79 5.16 10.78
N ILE A 10 -1.87 4.21 10.85
CA ILE A 10 -0.52 4.37 10.31
C ILE A 10 -0.59 4.54 8.79
N ILE A 11 -1.36 3.70 8.11
CA ILE A 11 -1.53 3.74 6.67
C ILE A 11 -2.18 5.06 6.25
N PHE A 12 -3.25 5.46 6.95
CA PHE A 12 -3.95 6.72 6.69
C PHE A 12 -2.99 7.91 6.78
N ASN A 13 -2.21 7.96 7.86
CA ASN A 13 -1.25 9.06 8.06
C ASN A 13 -0.17 9.08 6.98
N PHE A 14 0.26 7.93 6.50
CA PHE A 14 1.24 7.84 5.42
C PHE A 14 0.67 8.43 4.13
N PHE A 15 -0.54 8.03 3.75
CA PHE A 15 -1.19 8.57 2.56
C PHE A 15 -1.49 10.06 2.69
N LYS A 16 -1.82 10.51 3.91
CA LYS A 16 -1.99 11.94 4.18
C LYS A 16 -0.70 12.71 3.89
N GLN A 17 0.45 12.16 4.28
CA GLN A 17 1.74 12.77 3.98
C GLN A 17 1.96 12.92 2.47
N ILE A 18 1.57 11.90 1.69
CA ILE A 18 1.68 11.96 0.24
C ILE A 18 0.81 13.10 -0.31
N CYS A 19 -0.42 13.22 0.18
CA CYS A 19 -1.34 14.28 -0.26
C CYS A 19 -0.87 15.68 0.14
N ASP A 20 -0.31 15.81 1.33
CA ASP A 20 0.11 17.10 1.88
C ASP A 20 1.48 17.55 1.37
N GLU A 21 2.27 16.65 0.79
CA GLU A 21 3.61 16.98 0.30
C GLU A 21 3.51 17.88 -0.93
N LYS A 22 4.00 19.10 -0.81
CA LYS A 22 3.95 20.08 -1.88
C LYS A 22 5.04 19.89 -2.92
N ASN A 23 6.15 19.28 -2.52
CA ASN A 23 7.25 19.00 -3.43
C ASN A 23 6.94 17.72 -4.22
N ASP A 24 6.82 17.85 -5.54
CA ASP A 24 6.43 16.74 -6.40
C ASP A 24 7.40 15.57 -6.34
N LYS A 25 8.69 15.86 -6.31
CA LYS A 25 9.72 14.83 -6.23
C LYS A 25 9.62 14.03 -4.93
N LYS A 26 9.42 14.72 -3.81
CA LYS A 26 9.26 14.08 -2.50
C LYS A 26 7.98 13.25 -2.43
N CYS A 27 6.91 13.75 -3.05
CA CYS A 27 5.65 13.02 -3.14
C CYS A 27 5.85 11.67 -3.83
N VAL A 28 6.54 11.65 -4.96
CA VAL A 28 6.85 10.41 -5.70
C VAL A 28 7.77 9.51 -4.87
N GLU A 29 8.75 10.08 -4.17
CA GLU A 29 9.64 9.31 -3.30
C GLU A 29 8.83 8.58 -2.20
N LEU A 30 7.86 9.26 -1.59
CA LEU A 30 6.99 8.66 -0.59
C LEU A 30 6.18 7.50 -1.21
N GLY A 31 5.67 7.70 -2.41
CA GLY A 31 4.95 6.64 -3.13
C GLY A 31 5.84 5.43 -3.39
N ASN A 32 7.06 5.65 -3.82
CA ASN A 32 8.01 4.57 -4.05
C ASN A 32 8.40 3.85 -2.76
N GLN A 33 8.49 4.56 -1.64
CA GLN A 33 8.70 3.94 -0.33
C GLN A 33 7.56 3.00 0.02
N TRP A 34 6.32 3.40 -0.27
CA TRP A 34 5.15 2.55 -0.07
C TRP A 34 5.25 1.26 -0.87
N ILE A 35 5.60 1.37 -2.16
CA ILE A 35 5.75 0.20 -3.03
C ILE A 35 6.81 -0.74 -2.46
N ASN A 36 7.97 -0.22 -2.09
CA ASN A 36 9.07 -1.03 -1.57
C ASN A 36 8.67 -1.75 -0.28
N ALA A 37 7.97 -1.06 0.62
CA ALA A 37 7.51 -1.65 1.87
C ALA A 37 6.51 -2.78 1.62
N MET A 38 5.58 -2.58 0.68
CA MET A 38 4.57 -3.58 0.35
C MET A 38 5.18 -4.79 -0.35
N GLU A 39 6.14 -4.58 -1.25
CA GLU A 39 6.86 -5.67 -1.91
C GLU A 39 7.61 -6.52 -0.88
N SER A 40 8.27 -5.86 0.06
CA SER A 40 8.98 -6.54 1.14
C SER A 40 8.01 -7.38 1.99
N ASN A 41 6.86 -6.83 2.33
CA ASN A 41 5.85 -7.55 3.10
C ASN A 41 5.32 -8.77 2.33
N LEU A 42 5.07 -8.65 1.04
CA LEU A 42 4.62 -9.76 0.21
C LEU A 42 5.68 -10.86 0.15
N ASN A 43 6.94 -10.48 -0.03
CA ASN A 43 8.05 -11.43 -0.09
C ASN A 43 8.19 -12.19 1.23
N ASN A 44 8.07 -11.48 2.36
CA ASN A 44 8.15 -12.10 3.68
C ASN A 44 6.97 -13.04 3.93
N MET A 45 5.78 -12.64 3.54
CA MET A 45 4.59 -13.46 3.68
C MET A 45 4.71 -14.74 2.87
N GLU A 46 5.11 -14.64 1.60
CA GLU A 46 5.29 -15.79 0.72
C GLU A 46 6.36 -16.75 1.25
N LYS A 47 7.46 -16.20 1.77
CA LYS A 47 8.56 -16.99 2.34
C LYS A 47 8.11 -17.79 3.57
N ASN A 48 7.18 -17.24 4.36
CA ASN A 48 6.73 -17.87 5.60
C ASN A 48 5.56 -18.82 5.42
N LEU A 49 4.94 -18.85 4.22
CA LEU A 49 3.87 -19.80 3.93
C LEU A 49 4.45 -21.17 3.62
N ASP A 50 3.75 -22.23 4.06
CA ASP A 50 4.10 -23.58 3.64
C ASP A 50 3.62 -23.85 2.21
N GLU A 51 4.00 -25.00 1.63
CA GLU A 51 3.68 -25.32 0.23
C GLU A 51 2.17 -25.28 -0.04
N LYS A 52 1.38 -25.81 0.90
CA LYS A 52 -0.07 -25.87 0.75
C LYS A 52 -0.69 -24.48 0.74
N ASP A 53 -0.24 -23.62 1.64
CA ASP A 53 -0.75 -22.25 1.75
C ASP A 53 -0.28 -21.37 0.58
N LYS A 54 0.93 -21.62 0.07
CA LYS A 54 1.41 -20.93 -1.13
C LYS A 54 0.51 -21.20 -2.32
N ILE A 55 0.10 -22.43 -2.51
CA ILE A 55 -0.82 -22.82 -3.59
C ILE A 55 -2.18 -22.15 -3.39
N LYS A 56 -2.68 -22.17 -2.17
CA LYS A 56 -3.99 -21.60 -1.83
C LYS A 56 -4.05 -20.09 -2.07
N HIS A 57 -2.98 -19.37 -1.77
CA HIS A 57 -2.94 -17.91 -1.85
C HIS A 57 -2.18 -17.37 -3.07
N LYS A 58 -1.81 -18.26 -3.99
CA LYS A 58 -1.01 -17.89 -5.16
C LYS A 58 -1.64 -16.76 -5.97
N ASP A 59 -2.93 -16.84 -6.23
CA ASP A 59 -3.63 -15.84 -7.04
C ASP A 59 -3.72 -14.50 -6.31
N ASP A 60 -3.95 -14.53 -5.01
CA ASP A 60 -4.01 -13.32 -4.18
C ASP A 60 -2.66 -12.59 -4.15
N ILE A 61 -1.58 -13.35 -3.97
CA ILE A 61 -0.23 -12.81 -3.96
C ILE A 61 0.10 -12.20 -5.31
N GLN A 62 -0.21 -12.90 -6.39
CA GLN A 62 0.05 -12.40 -7.75
C GLN A 62 -0.77 -11.14 -8.05
N SER A 63 -2.02 -11.10 -7.63
CA SER A 63 -2.88 -9.94 -7.78
C SER A 63 -2.30 -8.72 -7.07
N ASN A 64 -1.80 -8.90 -5.85
CA ASN A 64 -1.16 -7.83 -5.09
C ASN A 64 0.12 -7.35 -5.76
N ARG A 65 0.93 -8.25 -6.30
CA ARG A 65 2.15 -7.88 -7.03
C ARG A 65 1.81 -7.08 -8.28
N ASN A 66 0.79 -7.48 -9.02
CA ASN A 66 0.32 -6.77 -10.21
C ASN A 66 -0.15 -5.36 -9.84
N HIS A 67 -0.86 -5.22 -8.74
CA HIS A 67 -1.31 -3.92 -8.25
C HIS A 67 -0.12 -3.01 -7.94
N LEU A 68 0.88 -3.52 -7.24
CA LEU A 68 2.09 -2.75 -6.92
C LEU A 68 2.84 -2.35 -8.19
N ASN A 69 2.93 -3.24 -9.19
CA ASN A 69 3.55 -2.92 -10.46
C ASN A 69 2.82 -1.79 -11.18
N ASN A 70 1.49 -1.74 -11.06
CA ASN A 70 0.70 -0.66 -11.65
C ASN A 70 0.92 0.68 -10.96
N LEU A 71 1.35 0.67 -9.70
CA LEU A 71 1.68 1.90 -8.97
C LEU A 71 3.04 2.48 -9.35
N LYS A 72 3.91 1.67 -9.92
CA LYS A 72 5.24 2.11 -10.34
C LYS A 72 5.12 3.10 -11.49
N GLY A 73 5.90 4.15 -11.44
CA GLY A 73 5.91 5.15 -12.50
C GLY A 73 4.84 6.23 -12.40
N LYS A 74 4.02 6.22 -11.33
CA LYS A 74 3.06 7.29 -11.10
C LYS A 74 3.77 8.62 -10.84
N ASN A 75 3.22 9.70 -11.39
CA ASN A 75 3.70 11.04 -11.08
C ASN A 75 3.06 11.54 -9.76
N SER A 76 3.44 12.72 -9.30
CA SER A 76 2.95 13.27 -8.04
C SER A 76 1.43 13.45 -8.01
N SER A 77 0.85 13.92 -9.11
CA SER A 77 -0.59 14.10 -9.22
C SER A 77 -1.33 12.77 -9.08
N GLU A 78 -0.84 11.74 -9.75
CA GLU A 78 -1.41 10.40 -9.69
C GLU A 78 -1.27 9.79 -8.30
N TRP A 79 -0.14 10.00 -7.63
CA TRP A 79 0.07 9.53 -6.27
C TRP A 79 -0.88 10.20 -5.28
N ARG A 80 -1.09 11.51 -5.42
CA ARG A 80 -2.02 12.24 -4.55
C ARG A 80 -3.45 11.74 -4.74
N GLU A 81 -3.84 11.49 -5.98
CA GLU A 81 -5.17 10.93 -6.29
C GLU A 81 -5.33 9.54 -5.67
N TYR A 82 -4.35 8.68 -5.87
CA TYR A 82 -4.36 7.33 -5.30
C TYR A 82 -4.44 7.37 -3.77
N ALA A 83 -3.61 8.20 -3.15
CA ALA A 83 -3.60 8.36 -1.70
C ALA A 83 -4.96 8.86 -1.17
N THR A 84 -5.57 9.79 -1.86
CA THR A 84 -6.89 10.31 -1.50
C THR A 84 -7.93 9.20 -1.52
N LYS A 85 -7.94 8.38 -2.58
CA LYS A 85 -8.86 7.25 -2.70
C LYS A 85 -8.67 6.25 -1.55
N CYS A 86 -7.42 5.94 -1.21
CA CYS A 86 -7.11 5.01 -0.14
C CYS A 86 -7.57 5.54 1.22
N MET A 87 -7.39 6.84 1.47
CA MET A 87 -7.87 7.47 2.70
C MET A 87 -9.38 7.41 2.82
N ILE A 88 -10.09 7.66 1.73
CA ILE A 88 -11.55 7.60 1.70
C ILE A 88 -12.02 6.17 2.02
N GLU A 89 -11.39 5.16 1.41
CA GLU A 89 -11.73 3.76 1.68
C GLU A 89 -11.52 3.40 3.15
N ILE A 90 -10.43 3.86 3.76
CA ILE A 90 -10.17 3.62 5.18
C ILE A 90 -11.27 4.24 6.04
N LEU A 91 -11.65 5.48 5.74
CA LEU A 91 -12.71 6.18 6.48
C LEU A 91 -14.07 5.49 6.33
N ASP A 92 -14.40 5.03 5.11
CA ASP A 92 -15.64 4.32 4.85
C ASP A 92 -15.71 3.02 5.64
N ASN A 93 -14.60 2.31 5.77
CA ASN A 93 -14.54 1.03 6.48
C ASN A 93 -14.66 1.20 8.00
N LYS A 94 -14.46 2.40 8.53
CA LYS A 94 -14.59 2.68 9.96
C LYS A 94 -16.02 2.98 10.41
N VAL A 95 -16.93 3.15 9.48
CA VAL A 95 -18.32 3.53 9.75
C VAL A 95 -19.23 2.31 10.08
#